data_34d666ba1be031a6722ee58901681b9f
#
_entry.id   34d666ba1be031a6722ee58901681b9f
#
_cell.length_a   1.000
_cell.length_b   1.000
_cell.length_c   1.000
_cell.angle_alpha   90.00
_cell.angle_beta   90.00
_cell.angle_gamma   90.00
#
_symmetry.space_group_name_H-M   'P 1'
#
loop_
_entity.id
_entity.type
_entity.pdbx_description
1 polymer ?
#
loop_
_entity_poly.entity_id
_entity_poly.type
_entity_poly.pdbx_seq_one_letter_code
_entity_poly.pdbx_strand_id
1 'polypeptide(L)'
;MTQQLKAKTINVATAQAELTPFYSAVASHLFSVDALAVFNAPKYIIFPGFCDVHVHFREPGFSYKETIETGSKASARGGYTAVCTMPNLNPVPDSAEHLKAQLEIIESTSVIHVYPYASITVGQKGEELSDFSGMAENAIAFSDDGKGIQTEELMRQAMLRAKALGKMIVAHCEDNSLLFGGYIHDGEYCKAHGHKGICSESEWKPIERDLKLVRETGCSYHVCHISTKESVELIRKAKAEGLDVTCETGPHYLVLDDNDLEESGSFKMNPPLRSEEDRLALIEGIKDGTIDMIATDHAPHSAEEKSKGLAGSAFGIVGIETAFQIMYTNLVETGVITLEKLIELLAINPRKRFNIPLGTDYTVWDLEKAVVIKSEDFISKGKATPFENTPVKSECVLTVCDGKVVYQK
;
A
#
# COMPACT_ATOMS: atom_id res chain seq x y z
N MET A 1 -6.06 -44.63 6.85
CA MET A 1 -5.14 -44.34 5.74
C MET A 1 -5.00 -42.81 5.64
N THR A 2 -4.04 -42.27 6.33
CA THR A 2 -3.74 -40.84 6.38
C THR A 2 -2.92 -40.47 5.15
N GLN A 3 -3.53 -39.94 4.10
CA GLN A 3 -2.79 -39.30 3.02
C GLN A 3 -2.26 -37.96 3.55
N GLN A 4 -0.94 -37.88 3.69
CA GLN A 4 -0.25 -36.62 3.97
C GLN A 4 -0.55 -35.60 2.90
N LEU A 5 -1.13 -34.48 3.30
CA LEU A 5 -1.22 -33.27 2.50
C LEU A 5 0.21 -32.82 2.14
N LYS A 6 0.61 -33.01 0.90
CA LYS A 6 1.77 -32.33 0.33
C LYS A 6 1.30 -30.96 -0.14
N ALA A 7 1.21 -30.00 0.79
CA ALA A 7 1.26 -28.61 0.42
C ALA A 7 2.61 -28.38 -0.27
N LYS A 8 2.63 -27.84 -1.49
CA LYS A 8 3.85 -27.32 -2.08
C LYS A 8 4.27 -26.12 -1.22
N THR A 9 5.18 -26.37 -0.29
CA THR A 9 5.75 -25.29 0.53
C THR A 9 6.60 -24.43 -0.40
N ILE A 10 6.25 -23.18 -0.57
CA ILE A 10 7.08 -22.21 -1.27
C ILE A 10 8.29 -21.95 -0.36
N ASN A 11 9.46 -22.28 -0.84
CA ASN A 11 10.70 -22.15 -0.11
C ASN A 11 11.23 -20.73 -0.28
N VAL A 12 10.78 -19.80 0.57
CA VAL A 12 11.32 -18.44 0.66
C VAL A 12 12.63 -18.54 1.45
N ALA A 13 13.75 -18.55 0.75
CA ALA A 13 15.06 -18.92 1.31
C ALA A 13 15.54 -18.00 2.46
N THR A 14 15.09 -16.75 2.52
CA THR A 14 15.43 -15.80 3.58
C THR A 14 14.41 -15.76 4.73
N ALA A 15 13.16 -16.13 4.49
CA ALA A 15 12.08 -16.11 5.47
C ALA A 15 11.84 -17.50 6.13
N GLN A 16 12.56 -18.55 5.73
CA GLN A 16 12.28 -19.93 6.15
C GLN A 16 12.33 -20.11 7.68
N ALA A 17 13.25 -19.45 8.37
CA ALA A 17 13.37 -19.51 9.82
C ALA A 17 12.21 -18.76 10.53
N GLU A 18 11.71 -17.68 9.93
CA GLU A 18 10.61 -16.86 10.46
C GLU A 18 9.24 -17.47 10.15
N LEU A 19 9.11 -18.17 9.01
CA LEU A 19 7.85 -18.78 8.56
C LEU A 19 7.61 -20.21 9.10
N THR A 20 8.62 -20.89 9.63
CA THR A 20 8.45 -22.25 10.19
C THR A 20 7.42 -22.31 11.33
N PRO A 21 7.40 -21.38 12.30
CA PRO A 21 6.35 -21.30 13.31
C PRO A 21 4.98 -21.00 12.71
N PHE A 22 4.91 -20.15 11.69
CA PHE A 22 3.70 -19.82 10.96
C PHE A 22 3.06 -21.08 10.31
N TYR A 23 3.82 -21.84 9.52
CA TYR A 23 3.30 -23.06 8.89
C TYR A 23 2.88 -24.12 9.90
N SER A 24 3.56 -24.25 11.03
CA SER A 24 3.15 -25.16 12.11
C SER A 24 1.84 -24.74 12.75
N ALA A 25 1.64 -23.43 13.00
CA ALA A 25 0.42 -22.90 13.56
C ALA A 25 -0.77 -23.01 12.57
N VAL A 26 -0.54 -22.67 11.30
CA VAL A 26 -1.54 -22.83 10.23
C VAL A 26 -1.95 -24.29 10.07
N ALA A 27 -1.00 -25.21 10.06
CA ALA A 27 -1.29 -26.65 9.98
C ALA A 27 -2.17 -27.11 11.16
N SER A 28 -1.85 -26.70 12.39
CA SER A 28 -2.63 -27.03 13.58
C SER A 28 -4.06 -26.46 13.52
N HIS A 29 -4.22 -25.24 12.96
CA HIS A 29 -5.52 -24.61 12.80
C HIS A 29 -6.36 -25.29 11.71
N LEU A 30 -5.77 -25.59 10.55
CA LEU A 30 -6.44 -26.30 9.45
C LEU A 30 -6.94 -27.68 9.87
N PHE A 31 -6.27 -28.37 10.79
CA PHE A 31 -6.70 -29.67 11.32
C PHE A 31 -7.84 -29.55 12.34
N SER A 32 -8.12 -28.37 12.85
CA SER A 32 -9.18 -28.15 13.86
C SER A 32 -10.51 -27.67 13.31
N VAL A 33 -10.58 -27.32 12.01
CA VAL A 33 -11.79 -26.78 11.36
C VAL A 33 -12.23 -27.71 10.21
N ASP A 34 -13.53 -27.82 9.96
CA ASP A 34 -14.12 -28.48 8.78
C ASP A 34 -13.62 -27.95 7.40
N ALA A 35 -12.71 -26.99 7.42
CA ALA A 35 -11.99 -26.44 6.26
C ALA A 35 -11.22 -27.51 5.45
N LEU A 36 -10.90 -28.66 6.04
CA LEU A 36 -10.22 -29.78 5.35
C LEU A 36 -10.93 -30.26 4.06
N ALA A 37 -12.23 -30.08 3.96
CA ALA A 37 -12.98 -30.46 2.76
C ALA A 37 -12.68 -29.56 1.54
N VAL A 38 -12.24 -28.31 1.77
CA VAL A 38 -12.00 -27.30 0.72
C VAL A 38 -10.59 -27.43 0.13
N PHE A 39 -9.60 -27.94 0.89
CA PHE A 39 -8.19 -27.88 0.52
C PHE A 39 -7.59 -29.19 -0.03
N ASN A 40 -8.40 -30.17 -0.42
CA ASN A 40 -7.92 -31.45 -0.98
C ASN A 40 -7.43 -31.38 -2.44
N ALA A 41 -7.30 -30.17 -3.02
CA ALA A 41 -6.82 -29.99 -4.39
C ALA A 41 -5.43 -29.31 -4.43
N PRO A 42 -4.47 -29.79 -5.25
CA PRO A 42 -3.12 -29.25 -5.32
C PRO A 42 -3.01 -27.81 -5.88
N LYS A 43 -4.11 -27.25 -6.36
CA LYS A 43 -4.19 -25.91 -6.93
C LYS A 43 -4.26 -24.79 -5.90
N TYR A 44 -4.56 -25.09 -4.63
CA TYR A 44 -4.64 -24.09 -3.57
C TYR A 44 -3.28 -23.89 -2.90
N ILE A 45 -2.90 -22.63 -2.74
CA ILE A 45 -1.66 -22.25 -2.05
C ILE A 45 -2.01 -21.38 -0.85
N ILE A 46 -1.33 -21.63 0.27
CA ILE A 46 -1.46 -20.85 1.50
C ILE A 46 -0.29 -19.88 1.57
N PHE A 47 -0.61 -18.61 1.75
CA PHE A 47 0.37 -17.54 1.99
C PHE A 47 0.19 -16.96 3.39
N PRO A 48 1.25 -16.34 3.98
CA PRO A 48 1.09 -15.43 5.10
C PRO A 48 0.08 -14.35 4.74
N GLY A 49 -0.74 -13.90 5.69
CA GLY A 49 -1.67 -12.81 5.45
C GLY A 49 -0.91 -11.56 4.96
N PHE A 50 -1.36 -10.95 3.87
CA PHE A 50 -0.71 -9.78 3.29
C PHE A 50 -0.80 -8.57 4.22
N CYS A 51 0.11 -7.61 4.05
CA CYS A 51 0.17 -6.38 4.81
C CYS A 51 0.33 -5.20 3.85
N ASP A 52 -0.63 -4.27 3.86
CA ASP A 52 -0.57 -3.05 3.06
C ASP A 52 -0.28 -1.85 3.96
N VAL A 53 0.82 -1.17 3.70
CA VAL A 53 1.24 -0.06 4.54
C VAL A 53 0.69 1.30 4.09
N HIS A 54 -0.18 1.31 3.05
CA HIS A 54 -0.70 2.55 2.49
C HIS A 54 -2.15 2.39 1.99
N VAL A 55 -3.12 2.71 2.86
CA VAL A 55 -4.54 2.68 2.50
C VAL A 55 -5.29 3.88 3.09
N HIS A 56 -6.42 4.24 2.47
CA HIS A 56 -7.29 5.34 2.89
C HIS A 56 -8.70 4.83 3.22
N PHE A 57 -8.96 4.52 4.48
CA PHE A 57 -10.28 4.06 4.92
C PHE A 57 -11.25 5.20 5.24
N ARG A 58 -10.83 6.45 5.06
CA ARG A 58 -11.68 7.64 5.03
C ARG A 58 -12.48 7.93 6.31
N GLU A 59 -12.35 7.14 7.35
CA GLU A 59 -13.10 7.27 8.59
C GLU A 59 -12.17 7.52 9.78
N PRO A 60 -12.48 8.51 10.63
CA PRO A 60 -13.69 9.37 10.64
C PRO A 60 -13.71 10.45 9.55
N GLY A 61 -14.91 10.98 9.29
CA GLY A 61 -15.16 12.23 8.55
C GLY A 61 -15.61 12.06 7.10
N PHE A 62 -15.19 10.98 6.41
CA PHE A 62 -15.51 10.77 4.98
C PHE A 62 -16.13 9.40 4.71
N SER A 63 -16.96 8.90 5.62
CA SER A 63 -17.58 7.56 5.56
C SER A 63 -18.42 7.32 4.30
N TYR A 64 -18.79 8.38 3.58
CA TYR A 64 -19.48 8.27 2.30
C TYR A 64 -18.57 7.73 1.18
N LYS A 65 -17.25 7.87 1.31
CA LYS A 65 -16.23 7.35 0.37
C LYS A 65 -15.84 5.91 0.71
N GLU A 66 -15.60 5.64 1.99
CA GLU A 66 -15.20 4.36 2.55
C GLU A 66 -15.42 4.37 4.06
N THR A 67 -15.57 3.18 4.67
CA THR A 67 -15.56 3.00 6.11
C THR A 67 -14.45 2.03 6.51
N ILE A 68 -14.04 2.06 7.78
CA ILE A 68 -13.09 1.07 8.31
C ILE A 68 -13.67 -0.34 8.16
N GLU A 69 -14.99 -0.51 8.37
CA GLU A 69 -15.65 -1.81 8.20
C GLU A 69 -15.56 -2.31 6.75
N THR A 70 -15.96 -1.50 5.77
CA THR A 70 -15.97 -1.94 4.35
C THR A 70 -14.56 -2.06 3.79
N GLY A 71 -13.65 -1.15 4.14
CA GLY A 71 -12.24 -1.20 3.74
C GLY A 71 -11.50 -2.41 4.32
N SER A 72 -11.73 -2.75 5.60
CA SER A 72 -11.14 -3.94 6.20
C SER A 72 -11.68 -5.25 5.61
N LYS A 73 -12.97 -5.30 5.26
CA LYS A 73 -13.56 -6.44 4.52
C LYS A 73 -13.03 -6.54 3.09
N ALA A 74 -12.87 -5.43 2.39
CA ALA A 74 -12.24 -5.38 1.08
C ALA A 74 -10.78 -5.87 1.12
N SER A 75 -10.04 -5.45 2.14
CA SER A 75 -8.68 -5.93 2.40
C SER A 75 -8.64 -7.45 2.63
N ALA A 76 -9.55 -7.97 3.46
CA ALA A 76 -9.65 -9.41 3.71
C ALA A 76 -9.92 -10.19 2.41
N ARG A 77 -10.78 -9.68 1.50
CA ARG A 77 -11.00 -10.26 0.18
C ARG A 77 -9.74 -10.24 -0.69
N GLY A 78 -8.91 -9.21 -0.55
CA GLY A 78 -7.61 -9.12 -1.22
C GLY A 78 -6.50 -9.97 -0.60
N GLY A 79 -6.81 -10.73 0.48
CA GLY A 79 -5.84 -11.57 1.18
C GLY A 79 -5.04 -10.86 2.27
N TYR A 80 -5.38 -9.61 2.58
CA TYR A 80 -4.71 -8.82 3.60
C TYR A 80 -5.27 -9.08 4.99
N THR A 81 -4.39 -9.20 5.97
CA THR A 81 -4.74 -9.33 7.39
C THR A 81 -4.21 -8.17 8.23
N ALA A 82 -3.42 -7.28 7.62
CA ALA A 82 -2.95 -6.06 8.25
C ALA A 82 -2.91 -4.92 7.24
N VAL A 83 -3.29 -3.71 7.69
CA VAL A 83 -3.18 -2.49 6.88
C VAL A 83 -2.75 -1.30 7.75
N CYS A 84 -2.06 -0.31 7.14
CA CYS A 84 -1.78 0.96 7.78
C CYS A 84 -2.59 2.08 7.11
N THR A 85 -3.39 2.83 7.89
CA THR A 85 -4.33 3.83 7.37
C THR A 85 -3.78 5.23 7.45
N MET A 86 -3.79 5.94 6.31
CA MET A 86 -3.29 7.31 6.19
C MET A 86 -4.15 8.33 6.95
N PRO A 87 -3.53 9.45 7.41
CA PRO A 87 -4.15 10.37 8.37
C PRO A 87 -5.04 11.46 7.75
N ASN A 88 -5.31 11.44 6.45
CA ASN A 88 -6.12 12.45 5.76
C ASN A 88 -7.62 12.29 6.04
N LEU A 89 -8.00 12.53 7.27
CA LEU A 89 -9.32 12.32 7.88
C LEU A 89 -9.93 13.62 8.42
N ASN A 90 -11.11 13.54 9.00
CA ASN A 90 -11.75 14.64 9.68
C ASN A 90 -12.50 14.16 10.95
N PRO A 91 -11.97 14.42 12.17
CA PRO A 91 -10.73 15.18 12.39
C PRO A 91 -9.47 14.46 11.91
N VAL A 92 -8.44 15.24 11.55
CA VAL A 92 -7.10 14.72 11.30
C VAL A 92 -6.54 14.17 12.62
N PRO A 93 -5.91 12.98 12.67
CA PRO A 93 -5.29 12.43 13.90
C PRO A 93 -3.98 13.17 14.22
N ASP A 94 -4.09 14.42 14.65
CA ASP A 94 -3.01 15.34 15.02
C ASP A 94 -2.86 15.55 16.53
N SER A 95 -3.70 14.89 17.31
CA SER A 95 -3.69 14.86 18.78
C SER A 95 -4.11 13.48 19.29
N ALA A 96 -3.78 13.17 20.56
CA ALA A 96 -4.19 11.93 21.19
C ALA A 96 -5.72 11.73 21.16
N GLU A 97 -6.49 12.80 21.33
CA GLU A 97 -7.97 12.78 21.27
C GLU A 97 -8.47 12.39 19.88
N HIS A 98 -7.95 13.03 18.83
CA HIS A 98 -8.36 12.75 17.45
C HIS A 98 -7.95 11.34 16.99
N LEU A 99 -6.74 10.90 17.36
CA LEU A 99 -6.29 9.53 17.06
C LEU A 99 -7.16 8.50 17.81
N LYS A 100 -7.53 8.77 19.07
CA LYS A 100 -8.40 7.89 19.85
C LYS A 100 -9.77 7.69 19.18
N ALA A 101 -10.34 8.74 18.60
CA ALA A 101 -11.62 8.62 17.88
C ALA A 101 -11.54 7.65 16.71
N GLN A 102 -10.42 7.61 15.98
CA GLN A 102 -10.19 6.62 14.92
C GLN A 102 -10.01 5.21 15.49
N LEU A 103 -9.23 5.06 16.57
CA LEU A 103 -8.98 3.77 17.23
C LEU A 103 -10.27 3.12 17.74
N GLU A 104 -11.19 3.89 18.31
CA GLU A 104 -12.49 3.38 18.77
C GLU A 104 -13.34 2.80 17.61
N ILE A 105 -13.28 3.41 16.43
CA ILE A 105 -13.95 2.87 15.24
C ILE A 105 -13.23 1.59 14.77
N ILE A 106 -11.90 1.60 14.72
CA ILE A 106 -11.10 0.42 14.35
C ILE A 106 -11.44 -0.76 15.25
N GLU A 107 -11.42 -0.58 16.55
CA GLU A 107 -11.71 -1.63 17.54
C GLU A 107 -13.12 -2.21 17.39
N SER A 108 -14.11 -1.37 17.06
CA SER A 108 -15.51 -1.78 17.01
C SER A 108 -15.93 -2.38 15.66
N THR A 109 -15.24 -2.07 14.55
CA THR A 109 -15.76 -2.39 13.20
C THR A 109 -14.79 -3.17 12.31
N SER A 110 -13.48 -3.12 12.58
CA SER A 110 -12.51 -3.77 11.72
C SER A 110 -12.53 -5.31 11.86
N VAL A 111 -12.39 -6.00 10.72
CA VAL A 111 -12.27 -7.46 10.68
C VAL A 111 -10.83 -7.97 10.58
N ILE A 112 -9.86 -7.07 10.34
CA ILE A 112 -8.42 -7.34 10.26
C ILE A 112 -7.66 -6.34 11.15
N HIS A 113 -6.33 -6.50 11.26
CA HIS A 113 -5.50 -5.54 11.98
C HIS A 113 -5.40 -4.22 11.20
N VAL A 114 -5.72 -3.10 11.84
CA VAL A 114 -5.63 -1.76 11.27
C VAL A 114 -4.74 -0.90 12.17
N TYR A 115 -3.67 -0.36 11.60
CA TYR A 115 -2.68 0.46 12.27
C TYR A 115 -2.73 1.89 11.73
N PRO A 116 -3.22 2.88 12.49
CA PRO A 116 -3.30 4.24 12.00
C PRO A 116 -1.95 4.96 12.01
N TYR A 117 -1.71 5.79 10.99
CA TYR A 117 -0.73 6.87 11.06
C TYR A 117 -1.30 8.06 11.82
N ALA A 118 -0.45 8.75 12.58
CA ALA A 118 -0.74 10.09 13.06
C ALA A 118 -0.18 11.13 12.06
N SER A 119 -0.75 12.33 12.04
CA SER A 119 -0.25 13.39 11.17
C SER A 119 1.06 13.99 11.69
N ILE A 120 1.91 14.46 10.78
CA ILE A 120 3.12 15.21 11.11
C ILE A 120 2.75 16.61 11.57
N THR A 121 1.79 17.25 10.92
CA THR A 121 1.39 18.63 11.22
C THR A 121 -0.06 18.74 11.67
N VAL A 122 -0.35 19.77 12.44
CA VAL A 122 -1.71 20.10 12.90
C VAL A 122 -2.62 20.32 11.70
N GLY A 123 -3.69 19.51 11.62
CA GLY A 123 -4.65 19.55 10.53
C GLY A 123 -4.07 19.25 9.15
N GLN A 124 -2.85 18.67 9.07
CA GLN A 124 -2.07 18.47 7.83
C GLN A 124 -1.88 19.79 7.03
N LYS A 125 -1.63 20.89 7.72
CA LYS A 125 -1.46 22.21 7.08
C LYS A 125 -0.04 22.55 6.69
N GLY A 126 0.96 21.78 7.18
CA GLY A 126 2.37 22.03 6.89
C GLY A 126 2.94 23.26 7.62
N GLU A 127 2.31 23.72 8.70
CA GLU A 127 2.67 24.95 9.42
C GLU A 127 3.25 24.66 10.81
N GLU A 128 2.61 23.80 11.59
CA GLU A 128 2.97 23.47 12.96
C GLU A 128 2.98 21.96 13.18
N LEU A 129 3.98 21.45 13.92
CA LEU A 129 4.06 20.03 14.24
C LEU A 129 2.96 19.62 15.23
N SER A 130 2.37 18.47 14.98
CA SER A 130 1.34 17.85 15.81
C SER A 130 1.88 17.35 17.17
N ASP A 131 1.02 16.80 18.02
CA ASP A 131 1.40 16.21 19.29
C ASP A 131 1.99 14.80 19.13
N PHE A 132 3.24 14.73 18.65
CA PHE A 132 3.97 13.47 18.47
C PHE A 132 3.99 12.63 19.75
N SER A 133 4.25 13.26 20.89
CA SER A 133 4.43 12.54 22.16
C SER A 133 3.13 11.90 22.65
N GLY A 134 2.01 12.60 22.53
CA GLY A 134 0.69 12.08 22.91
C GLY A 134 0.17 10.98 22.00
N MET A 135 0.69 10.89 20.77
CA MET A 135 0.23 9.90 19.77
C MET A 135 1.19 8.72 19.58
N ALA A 136 2.46 8.83 19.99
CA ALA A 136 3.51 7.88 19.62
C ALA A 136 3.20 6.43 20.03
N GLU A 137 2.52 6.19 21.15
CA GLU A 137 2.20 4.85 21.63
C GLU A 137 1.21 4.13 20.67
N ASN A 138 0.24 4.87 20.13
CA ASN A 138 -0.89 4.32 19.40
C ASN A 138 -0.79 4.52 17.87
N ALA A 139 0.10 5.38 17.39
CA ALA A 139 0.38 5.54 15.98
C ALA A 139 1.47 4.58 15.50
N ILE A 140 1.30 3.98 14.31
CA ILE A 140 2.34 3.12 13.72
C ILE A 140 3.57 3.96 13.32
N ALA A 141 3.35 5.13 12.74
CA ALA A 141 4.35 6.12 12.34
C ALA A 141 3.65 7.47 12.10
N PHE A 142 4.39 8.47 11.57
CA PHE A 142 3.87 9.81 11.29
C PHE A 142 3.90 10.12 9.79
N SER A 143 2.80 10.64 9.27
CA SER A 143 2.64 10.99 7.85
C SER A 143 1.73 12.22 7.67
N ASP A 144 2.04 13.05 6.67
CA ASP A 144 1.09 14.04 6.13
C ASP A 144 0.68 13.66 4.71
N ASP A 145 0.41 12.35 4.49
CA ASP A 145 0.06 11.84 3.18
C ASP A 145 -1.07 12.62 2.50
N GLY A 146 -0.91 12.80 1.18
CA GLY A 146 -1.75 13.62 0.33
C GLY A 146 -1.46 15.12 0.39
N LYS A 147 -0.50 15.58 1.21
CA LYS A 147 -0.08 16.99 1.32
C LYS A 147 1.43 17.19 1.20
N GLY A 148 2.21 16.31 1.81
CA GLY A 148 3.67 16.42 1.89
C GLY A 148 4.14 17.62 2.73
N ILE A 149 5.35 17.53 3.26
CA ILE A 149 5.99 18.62 3.99
C ILE A 149 6.77 19.50 3.01
N GLN A 150 6.42 20.77 2.91
CA GLN A 150 6.96 21.68 1.89
C GLN A 150 8.29 22.34 2.27
N THR A 151 8.63 22.42 3.56
CA THR A 151 9.85 23.11 4.01
C THR A 151 10.85 22.14 4.63
N GLU A 152 12.14 22.38 4.33
CA GLU A 152 13.24 21.58 4.88
C GLU A 152 13.31 21.67 6.41
N GLU A 153 13.11 22.85 6.98
CA GLU A 153 13.19 23.06 8.43
C GLU A 153 12.09 22.30 9.18
N LEU A 154 10.85 22.33 8.70
CA LEU A 154 9.75 21.62 9.34
C LEU A 154 9.95 20.10 9.25
N MET A 155 10.42 19.58 8.12
CA MET A 155 10.75 18.16 7.96
C MET A 155 11.90 17.75 8.89
N ARG A 156 12.94 18.57 9.03
CA ARG A 156 14.05 18.33 9.97
C ARG A 156 13.55 18.20 11.41
N GLN A 157 12.70 19.13 11.84
CA GLN A 157 12.11 19.09 13.19
C GLN A 157 11.20 17.84 13.38
N ALA A 158 10.40 17.49 12.38
CA ALA A 158 9.57 16.28 12.41
C ALA A 158 10.44 15.02 12.54
N MET A 159 11.50 14.90 11.75
CA MET A 159 12.43 13.76 11.81
C MET A 159 13.11 13.65 13.18
N LEU A 160 13.57 14.78 13.77
CA LEU A 160 14.18 14.77 15.10
C LEU A 160 13.19 14.34 16.19
N ARG A 161 11.92 14.80 16.13
CA ARG A 161 10.88 14.37 17.07
C ARG A 161 10.52 12.90 16.91
N ALA A 162 10.30 12.44 15.68
CA ALA A 162 10.00 11.04 15.41
C ALA A 162 11.12 10.12 15.91
N LYS A 163 12.38 10.43 15.60
CA LYS A 163 13.55 9.69 16.07
C LYS A 163 13.63 9.62 17.60
N ALA A 164 13.41 10.74 18.28
CA ALA A 164 13.46 10.80 19.75
C ALA A 164 12.41 9.87 20.41
N LEU A 165 11.33 9.55 19.68
CA LEU A 165 10.24 8.65 20.12
C LEU A 165 10.40 7.22 19.57
N GLY A 166 11.49 6.92 18.84
CA GLY A 166 11.67 5.63 18.17
C GLY A 166 10.68 5.38 17.04
N LYS A 167 10.17 6.45 16.41
CA LYS A 167 9.19 6.40 15.33
C LYS A 167 9.82 6.80 14.00
N MET A 168 9.13 6.47 12.93
CA MET A 168 9.51 6.72 11.54
C MET A 168 8.67 7.85 10.94
N ILE A 169 9.24 8.59 10.01
CA ILE A 169 8.50 9.46 9.08
C ILE A 169 8.16 8.66 7.82
N VAL A 170 6.90 8.70 7.43
CA VAL A 170 6.35 8.07 6.22
C VAL A 170 5.85 9.19 5.31
N ALA A 171 6.51 9.41 4.18
CA ALA A 171 6.41 10.66 3.45
C ALA A 171 5.78 10.49 2.07
N HIS A 172 4.66 11.18 1.85
CA HIS A 172 4.20 11.57 0.53
C HIS A 172 5.10 12.70 0.02
N CYS A 173 5.87 12.42 -1.01
CA CYS A 173 6.86 13.36 -1.52
C CYS A 173 6.30 14.10 -2.73
N GLU A 174 5.84 15.33 -2.51
CA GLU A 174 5.31 16.20 -3.57
C GLU A 174 5.70 17.66 -3.28
N ASP A 175 6.33 18.31 -4.26
CA ASP A 175 6.58 19.75 -4.24
C ASP A 175 5.41 20.49 -4.91
N ASN A 176 4.57 21.11 -4.09
CA ASN A 176 3.38 21.81 -4.54
C ASN A 176 3.68 22.98 -5.48
N SER A 177 4.90 23.55 -5.42
CA SER A 177 5.30 24.67 -6.28
C SER A 177 5.52 24.24 -7.73
N LEU A 178 5.67 22.94 -7.98
CA LEU A 178 5.93 22.35 -9.30
C LEU A 178 4.69 21.73 -9.94
N LEU A 179 3.53 21.79 -9.31
CA LEU A 179 2.32 21.14 -9.83
C LEU A 179 1.62 21.93 -10.94
N PHE A 180 1.64 23.26 -10.90
CA PHE A 180 1.03 24.17 -11.89
C PHE A 180 -0.43 23.85 -12.24
N GLY A 181 -1.15 23.19 -11.31
CA GLY A 181 -2.53 22.71 -11.52
C GLY A 181 -2.60 21.47 -12.42
N GLY A 182 -1.52 20.72 -12.53
CA GLY A 182 -1.44 19.42 -13.20
C GLY A 182 -2.27 18.35 -12.51
N TYR A 183 -2.65 17.33 -13.27
CA TYR A 183 -3.48 16.23 -12.76
C TYR A 183 -3.18 14.86 -13.40
N ILE A 184 -2.27 14.80 -14.37
CA ILE A 184 -1.67 13.59 -14.94
C ILE A 184 -0.18 13.85 -15.16
N HIS A 185 0.59 12.86 -15.57
CA HIS A 185 2.01 13.03 -15.91
C HIS A 185 2.22 14.03 -17.04
N ASP A 186 3.28 14.86 -16.96
CA ASP A 186 3.73 15.75 -18.05
C ASP A 186 4.47 14.96 -19.15
N GLY A 187 3.78 13.97 -19.71
CA GLY A 187 4.27 13.05 -20.73
C GLY A 187 3.65 13.30 -22.10
N GLU A 188 3.77 12.30 -22.96
CA GLU A 188 3.29 12.38 -24.34
C GLU A 188 1.77 12.43 -24.42
N TYR A 189 1.05 11.65 -23.58
CA TYR A 189 -0.42 11.70 -23.55
C TYR A 189 -0.91 13.09 -23.16
N CYS A 190 -0.32 13.68 -22.13
CA CYS A 190 -0.67 15.02 -21.66
C CYS A 190 -0.55 16.08 -22.77
N LYS A 191 0.57 16.07 -23.50
CA LYS A 191 0.84 17.00 -24.59
C LYS A 191 -0.10 16.78 -25.78
N ALA A 192 -0.31 15.53 -26.16
CA ALA A 192 -1.15 15.16 -27.31
C ALA A 192 -2.63 15.53 -27.10
N HIS A 193 -3.14 15.47 -25.87
CA HIS A 193 -4.54 15.73 -25.54
C HIS A 193 -4.78 17.10 -24.88
N GLY A 194 -3.74 17.92 -24.69
CA GLY A 194 -3.87 19.29 -24.17
C GLY A 194 -4.22 19.36 -22.67
N HIS A 195 -3.78 18.39 -21.90
CA HIS A 195 -3.95 18.35 -20.44
C HIS A 195 -2.88 19.18 -19.72
N LYS A 196 -3.01 19.29 -18.39
CA LYS A 196 -2.00 19.88 -17.51
C LYS A 196 -1.20 18.77 -16.83
N GLY A 197 0.12 18.82 -17.01
CA GLY A 197 1.02 17.81 -16.52
C GLY A 197 1.59 18.10 -15.12
N ILE A 198 1.92 17.02 -14.41
CA ILE A 198 2.71 17.00 -13.18
C ILE A 198 4.10 16.46 -13.56
N CYS A 199 5.14 17.28 -13.42
CA CYS A 199 6.50 16.88 -13.75
C CYS A 199 7.06 15.88 -12.74
N SER A 200 8.06 15.11 -13.16
CA SER A 200 8.74 14.14 -12.29
C SER A 200 9.50 14.80 -11.13
N GLU A 201 9.99 16.01 -11.36
CA GLU A 201 10.67 16.84 -10.34
C GLU A 201 9.82 17.06 -9.09
N SER A 202 8.51 17.11 -9.22
CA SER A 202 7.60 17.31 -8.08
C SER A 202 7.70 16.18 -7.06
N GLU A 203 8.09 14.96 -7.47
CA GLU A 203 8.27 13.79 -6.60
C GLU A 203 9.71 13.66 -6.13
N TRP A 204 10.69 13.60 -7.05
CA TRP A 204 12.04 13.23 -6.66
C TRP A 204 12.83 14.34 -5.95
N LYS A 205 12.52 15.63 -6.17
CA LYS A 205 13.20 16.73 -5.44
C LYS A 205 12.92 16.73 -3.93
N PRO A 206 11.67 16.57 -3.45
CA PRO A 206 11.42 16.35 -2.03
C PRO A 206 12.13 15.11 -1.48
N ILE A 207 12.20 14.01 -2.24
CA ILE A 207 12.95 12.82 -1.84
C ILE A 207 14.43 13.16 -1.67
N GLU A 208 15.05 13.84 -2.63
CA GLU A 208 16.45 14.24 -2.53
C GLU A 208 16.72 15.13 -1.30
N ARG A 209 15.82 16.11 -1.03
CA ARG A 209 15.86 16.95 0.18
C ARG A 209 15.80 16.11 1.44
N ASP A 210 14.83 15.22 1.53
CA ASP A 210 14.56 14.44 2.73
C ASP A 210 15.66 13.41 3.00
N LEU A 211 16.26 12.81 1.97
CA LEU A 211 17.43 11.93 2.12
C LEU A 211 18.65 12.66 2.69
N LYS A 212 18.84 13.97 2.41
CA LYS A 212 19.86 14.80 3.09
C LYS A 212 19.54 14.92 4.58
N LEU A 213 18.27 15.14 4.91
CA LEU A 213 17.82 15.25 6.31
C LEU A 213 17.91 13.91 7.05
N VAL A 214 17.63 12.79 6.39
CA VAL A 214 17.86 11.45 6.97
C VAL A 214 19.33 11.26 7.33
N ARG A 215 20.23 11.66 6.45
CA ARG A 215 21.68 11.60 6.68
C ARG A 215 22.10 12.48 7.86
N GLU A 216 21.52 13.68 8.00
CA GLU A 216 21.76 14.63 9.09
C GLU A 216 21.17 14.13 10.43
N THR A 217 19.92 13.70 10.43
CA THR A 217 19.18 13.37 11.65
C THR A 217 19.34 11.93 12.11
N GLY A 218 19.56 11.00 11.16
CA GLY A 218 19.53 9.56 11.38
C GLY A 218 18.15 9.07 11.76
N CYS A 219 17.06 9.72 11.30
CA CYS A 219 15.68 9.27 11.45
C CYS A 219 15.40 8.12 10.51
N SER A 220 14.66 7.11 10.97
CA SER A 220 14.06 6.10 10.11
C SER A 220 13.05 6.75 9.15
N TYR A 221 13.13 6.45 7.86
CA TYR A 221 12.35 7.12 6.83
C TYR A 221 11.77 6.14 5.82
N HIS A 222 10.52 6.33 5.43
CA HIS A 222 9.85 5.55 4.41
C HIS A 222 9.24 6.46 3.35
N VAL A 223 9.53 6.19 2.08
CA VAL A 223 9.01 6.96 0.94
C VAL A 223 7.79 6.25 0.38
N CYS A 224 6.64 6.93 0.41
CA CYS A 224 5.39 6.41 -0.12
C CYS A 224 5.41 6.34 -1.65
N HIS A 225 4.68 5.36 -2.20
CA HIS A 225 4.22 5.25 -3.60
C HIS A 225 5.13 5.88 -4.66
N ILE A 226 6.44 5.60 -4.65
CA ILE A 226 7.35 6.17 -5.67
C ILE A 226 6.93 5.76 -7.08
N SER A 227 7.04 6.69 -8.02
CA SER A 227 6.60 6.51 -9.41
C SER A 227 7.65 6.88 -10.46
N THR A 228 8.78 7.53 -10.07
CA THR A 228 9.79 8.02 -11.00
C THR A 228 11.11 7.23 -10.92
N LYS A 229 11.82 7.14 -12.03
CA LYS A 229 13.15 6.50 -12.11
C LYS A 229 14.19 7.22 -11.26
N GLU A 230 14.10 8.55 -11.16
CA GLU A 230 14.99 9.34 -10.34
C GLU A 230 14.81 9.02 -8.84
N SER A 231 13.57 8.79 -8.40
CA SER A 231 13.26 8.34 -7.03
C SER A 231 13.93 7.01 -6.72
N VAL A 232 13.84 6.04 -7.64
CA VAL A 232 14.52 4.74 -7.51
C VAL A 232 16.02 4.92 -7.34
N GLU A 233 16.65 5.74 -8.19
CA GLU A 233 18.09 5.95 -8.15
C GLU A 233 18.56 6.66 -6.88
N LEU A 234 17.81 7.67 -6.41
CA LEU A 234 18.10 8.38 -5.16
C LEU A 234 18.03 7.45 -3.95
N ILE A 235 16.99 6.61 -3.87
CA ILE A 235 16.80 5.66 -2.78
C ILE A 235 17.86 4.55 -2.83
N ARG A 236 18.20 4.04 -4.03
CA ARG A 236 19.29 3.07 -4.22
C ARG A 236 20.61 3.57 -3.65
N LYS A 237 20.98 4.83 -3.95
CA LYS A 237 22.17 5.48 -3.40
C LYS A 237 22.10 5.62 -1.89
N ALA A 238 20.98 6.07 -1.35
CA ALA A 238 20.78 6.24 0.09
C ALA A 238 20.95 4.92 0.85
N LYS A 239 20.38 3.83 0.33
CA LYS A 239 20.55 2.49 0.89
C LYS A 239 21.99 2.00 0.81
N ALA A 240 22.68 2.23 -0.30
CA ALA A 240 24.10 1.87 -0.45
C ALA A 240 25.01 2.64 0.53
N GLU A 241 24.63 3.83 0.96
CA GLU A 241 25.27 4.60 2.02
C GLU A 241 24.96 4.07 3.44
N GLY A 242 24.02 3.12 3.56
CA GLY A 242 23.59 2.55 4.85
C GLY A 242 22.59 3.40 5.61
N LEU A 243 21.87 4.31 4.95
CA LEU A 243 20.80 5.07 5.57
C LEU A 243 19.59 4.15 5.86
N ASP A 244 18.89 4.42 6.97
CA ASP A 244 17.67 3.68 7.33
C ASP A 244 16.46 4.20 6.53
N VAL A 245 16.44 3.84 5.25
CA VAL A 245 15.44 4.26 4.27
C VAL A 245 14.82 3.03 3.62
N THR A 246 13.49 3.05 3.48
CA THR A 246 12.72 2.11 2.67
C THR A 246 11.74 2.86 1.78
N CYS A 247 11.18 2.18 0.78
CA CYS A 247 10.14 2.74 -0.07
C CYS A 247 9.14 1.68 -0.54
N GLU A 248 8.01 2.16 -1.01
CA GLU A 248 6.97 1.36 -1.64
C GLU A 248 6.62 1.91 -3.03
N THR A 249 6.01 1.06 -3.86
CA THR A 249 5.36 1.47 -5.10
C THR A 249 4.01 0.77 -5.26
N GLY A 250 3.13 1.30 -6.10
CA GLY A 250 1.80 0.75 -6.31
C GLY A 250 1.74 -0.29 -7.44
N PRO A 251 0.78 -1.25 -7.38
CA PRO A 251 0.55 -2.20 -8.46
C PRO A 251 0.34 -1.53 -9.82
N HIS A 252 -0.38 -0.42 -9.83
CA HIS A 252 -0.68 0.34 -11.05
C HIS A 252 0.56 0.95 -11.70
N TYR A 253 1.55 1.40 -10.93
CA TYR A 253 2.83 1.92 -11.46
C TYR A 253 3.74 0.83 -12.03
N LEU A 254 3.52 -0.44 -11.68
CA LEU A 254 4.31 -1.56 -12.19
C LEU A 254 3.76 -2.17 -13.47
N VAL A 255 2.50 -1.88 -13.79
CA VAL A 255 1.78 -2.52 -14.90
C VAL A 255 1.35 -1.51 -15.96
N LEU A 256 1.01 -0.28 -15.57
CA LEU A 256 0.53 0.77 -16.45
C LEU A 256 1.54 1.91 -16.57
N ASP A 257 1.47 2.63 -17.68
CA ASP A 257 2.19 3.88 -17.90
C ASP A 257 1.27 4.94 -18.55
N ASP A 258 1.80 6.09 -18.91
CA ASP A 258 0.99 7.20 -19.43
C ASP A 258 0.38 6.94 -20.81
N ASN A 259 0.84 5.90 -21.53
CA ASN A 259 0.20 5.46 -22.78
C ASN A 259 -1.13 4.71 -22.55
N ASP A 260 -1.34 4.18 -21.34
CA ASP A 260 -2.58 3.47 -20.97
C ASP A 260 -3.69 4.42 -20.50
N LEU A 261 -3.44 5.73 -20.43
CA LEU A 261 -4.41 6.70 -19.92
C LEU A 261 -5.66 6.76 -20.81
N GLU A 262 -6.80 6.85 -20.16
CA GLU A 262 -8.10 7.09 -20.77
C GLU A 262 -8.74 8.36 -20.20
N GLU A 263 -9.69 8.97 -20.89
CA GLU A 263 -10.44 10.16 -20.48
C GLU A 263 -11.45 9.85 -19.34
N SER A 264 -10.98 9.12 -18.34
CA SER A 264 -11.76 8.62 -17.22
C SER A 264 -11.11 8.97 -15.87
N GLY A 265 -11.94 9.31 -14.88
CA GLY A 265 -11.47 9.48 -13.52
C GLY A 265 -10.83 8.21 -12.92
N SER A 266 -11.08 7.03 -13.49
CA SER A 266 -10.45 5.77 -13.07
C SER A 266 -8.94 5.73 -13.31
N PHE A 267 -8.41 6.62 -14.15
CA PHE A 267 -6.98 6.77 -14.42
C PHE A 267 -6.36 7.97 -13.69
N LYS A 268 -7.10 8.61 -12.77
CA LYS A 268 -6.58 9.73 -11.98
C LYS A 268 -6.20 9.31 -10.58
N MET A 269 -4.90 9.24 -10.33
CA MET A 269 -4.26 9.00 -9.02
C MET A 269 -3.08 9.96 -8.84
N ASN A 270 -2.55 10.06 -7.63
CA ASN A 270 -1.38 10.87 -7.31
C ASN A 270 -0.41 10.10 -6.39
N PRO A 271 0.81 9.84 -6.84
CA PRO A 271 1.44 10.24 -8.11
C PRO A 271 0.68 9.76 -9.35
N PRO A 272 0.82 10.46 -10.51
CA PRO A 272 0.21 10.01 -11.74
C PRO A 272 0.98 8.81 -12.35
N LEU A 273 0.32 8.06 -13.24
CA LEU A 273 1.01 7.09 -14.09
C LEU A 273 2.09 7.83 -14.91
N ARG A 274 3.34 7.37 -14.80
CA ARG A 274 4.50 7.98 -15.46
C ARG A 274 4.80 7.30 -16.78
N SER A 275 5.96 7.62 -17.36
CA SER A 275 6.42 7.02 -18.61
C SER A 275 6.73 5.52 -18.49
N GLU A 276 6.79 4.82 -19.64
CA GLU A 276 7.29 3.43 -19.69
C GLU A 276 8.71 3.31 -19.10
N GLU A 277 9.57 4.30 -19.30
CA GLU A 277 10.93 4.30 -18.73
C GLU A 277 10.90 4.31 -17.19
N ASP A 278 10.00 5.09 -16.61
CA ASP A 278 9.78 5.11 -15.14
C ASP A 278 9.26 3.75 -14.66
N ARG A 279 8.25 3.19 -15.32
CA ARG A 279 7.69 1.88 -14.99
C ARG A 279 8.76 0.78 -15.02
N LEU A 280 9.61 0.76 -16.04
CA LEU A 280 10.71 -0.21 -16.14
C LEU A 280 11.75 -0.01 -15.02
N ALA A 281 12.05 1.22 -14.64
CA ALA A 281 12.95 1.50 -13.52
C ALA A 281 12.39 1.02 -12.18
N LEU A 282 11.08 1.13 -11.96
CA LEU A 282 10.41 0.57 -10.77
C LEU A 282 10.52 -0.96 -10.74
N ILE A 283 10.32 -1.63 -11.89
CA ILE A 283 10.48 -3.08 -12.01
C ILE A 283 11.92 -3.51 -11.67
N GLU A 284 12.94 -2.81 -12.19
CA GLU A 284 14.34 -3.09 -11.82
C GLU A 284 14.59 -2.80 -10.32
N GLY A 285 13.99 -1.75 -9.76
CA GLY A 285 14.05 -1.45 -8.33
C GLY A 285 13.46 -2.55 -7.43
N ILE A 286 12.43 -3.26 -7.89
CA ILE A 286 11.90 -4.45 -7.22
C ILE A 286 12.88 -5.62 -7.31
N LYS A 287 13.48 -5.85 -8.48
CA LYS A 287 14.39 -6.98 -8.71
C LYS A 287 15.67 -6.86 -7.89
N ASP A 288 16.24 -5.67 -7.82
CA ASP A 288 17.50 -5.42 -7.10
C ASP A 288 17.33 -5.15 -5.60
N GLY A 289 16.07 -5.02 -5.12
CA GLY A 289 15.74 -4.79 -3.71
C GLY A 289 15.83 -3.32 -3.28
N THR A 290 15.91 -2.40 -4.22
CA THR A 290 15.79 -0.96 -3.93
C THR A 290 14.39 -0.63 -3.43
N ILE A 291 13.35 -1.18 -4.06
CA ILE A 291 11.96 -1.08 -3.61
C ILE A 291 11.68 -2.24 -2.66
N ASP A 292 11.24 -1.91 -1.46
CA ASP A 292 11.09 -2.86 -0.36
C ASP A 292 9.76 -3.59 -0.39
N MET A 293 8.67 -2.90 -0.79
CA MET A 293 7.32 -3.43 -0.71
C MET A 293 6.40 -2.85 -1.79
N ILE A 294 5.29 -3.53 -2.00
CA ILE A 294 4.17 -3.08 -2.81
C ILE A 294 3.05 -2.68 -1.86
N ALA A 295 2.59 -1.44 -1.96
CA ALA A 295 1.44 -0.92 -1.26
C ALA A 295 0.42 -0.38 -2.28
N THR A 296 -0.87 -0.51 -1.98
CA THR A 296 -1.89 -0.28 -3.01
C THR A 296 -2.23 1.18 -3.23
N ASP A 297 -1.99 2.02 -2.24
CA ASP A 297 -2.59 3.35 -2.16
C ASP A 297 -4.10 3.28 -2.44
N HIS A 298 -4.76 2.31 -1.79
CA HIS A 298 -6.20 2.13 -1.91
C HIS A 298 -6.92 3.39 -1.41
N ALA A 299 -7.34 4.23 -2.37
CA ALA A 299 -7.87 5.57 -2.12
C ALA A 299 -9.28 5.76 -2.69
N PRO A 300 -10.30 5.16 -2.04
CA PRO A 300 -11.68 5.18 -2.52
C PRO A 300 -12.28 6.59 -2.50
N HIS A 301 -13.09 6.85 -3.52
CA HIS A 301 -13.91 8.05 -3.69
C HIS A 301 -15.32 7.68 -4.15
N SER A 302 -16.28 8.59 -3.96
CA SER A 302 -17.64 8.39 -4.44
C SER A 302 -17.72 8.38 -5.98
N ALA A 303 -18.76 7.77 -6.52
CA ALA A 303 -19.02 7.78 -7.97
C ALA A 303 -19.08 9.21 -8.53
N GLU A 304 -19.71 10.15 -7.80
CA GLU A 304 -19.79 11.56 -8.20
C GLU A 304 -18.39 12.20 -8.29
N GLU A 305 -17.50 11.93 -7.32
CA GLU A 305 -16.14 12.49 -7.32
C GLU A 305 -15.28 11.91 -8.44
N LYS A 306 -15.58 10.71 -8.94
CA LYS A 306 -14.82 10.02 -9.99
C LYS A 306 -15.44 10.13 -11.39
N SER A 307 -16.63 10.74 -11.54
CA SER A 307 -17.36 10.86 -12.81
C SER A 307 -16.98 12.07 -13.67
N LYS A 308 -15.96 12.85 -13.26
CA LYS A 308 -15.65 14.17 -13.86
C LYS A 308 -14.45 14.14 -14.82
N GLY A 309 -14.14 12.97 -15.40
CA GLY A 309 -12.99 12.76 -16.29
C GLY A 309 -11.65 12.95 -15.59
N LEU A 310 -10.56 13.00 -16.36
CA LEU A 310 -9.21 13.19 -15.80
C LEU A 310 -9.07 14.52 -15.05
N ALA A 311 -9.52 15.63 -15.64
CA ALA A 311 -9.33 16.97 -15.06
C ALA A 311 -10.13 17.18 -13.78
N GLY A 312 -11.41 16.80 -13.78
CA GLY A 312 -12.36 17.16 -12.72
C GLY A 312 -12.51 16.16 -11.59
N SER A 313 -12.06 14.90 -11.76
CA SER A 313 -12.20 13.87 -10.74
C SER A 313 -11.22 14.08 -9.58
N ALA A 314 -11.55 13.52 -8.41
CA ALA A 314 -10.64 13.42 -7.28
C ALA A 314 -9.47 12.47 -7.59
N PHE A 315 -8.30 12.72 -7.01
CA PHE A 315 -7.15 11.83 -7.06
C PHE A 315 -7.37 10.59 -6.17
N GLY A 316 -7.12 9.42 -6.70
CA GLY A 316 -7.17 8.14 -6.02
C GLY A 316 -7.98 7.09 -6.76
N ILE A 317 -7.55 5.85 -6.64
CA ILE A 317 -8.17 4.65 -7.20
C ILE A 317 -8.30 3.59 -6.12
N VAL A 318 -9.09 2.54 -6.38
CA VAL A 318 -9.14 1.37 -5.49
C VAL A 318 -8.28 0.24 -6.07
N GLY A 319 -7.56 -0.48 -5.20
CA GLY A 319 -6.61 -1.51 -5.65
C GLY A 319 -6.46 -2.71 -4.71
N ILE A 320 -6.85 -2.60 -3.44
CA ILE A 320 -6.53 -3.63 -2.43
C ILE A 320 -7.14 -5.00 -2.72
N GLU A 321 -8.31 -5.05 -3.35
CA GLU A 321 -8.97 -6.31 -3.70
C GLU A 321 -8.34 -7.02 -4.92
N THR A 322 -7.54 -6.30 -5.71
CA THR A 322 -7.03 -6.80 -7.00
C THR A 322 -5.50 -6.83 -7.08
N ALA A 323 -4.80 -6.26 -6.09
CA ALA A 323 -3.34 -6.10 -6.12
C ALA A 323 -2.59 -7.42 -6.38
N PHE A 324 -2.89 -8.48 -5.61
CA PHE A 324 -2.23 -9.76 -5.80
C PHE A 324 -2.49 -10.34 -7.20
N GLN A 325 -3.73 -10.29 -7.68
CA GLN A 325 -4.11 -10.80 -9.00
C GLN A 325 -3.38 -10.08 -10.13
N ILE A 326 -3.32 -8.75 -10.05
CA ILE A 326 -2.60 -7.91 -11.03
C ILE A 326 -1.11 -8.23 -11.01
N MET A 327 -0.48 -8.29 -9.83
CA MET A 327 0.95 -8.56 -9.71
C MET A 327 1.29 -10.00 -10.12
N TYR A 328 0.47 -10.98 -9.71
CA TYR A 328 0.67 -12.36 -10.08
C TYR A 328 0.60 -12.54 -11.60
N THR A 329 -0.43 -12.00 -12.23
CA THR A 329 -0.64 -12.14 -13.68
C THR A 329 0.45 -11.43 -14.50
N ASN A 330 0.82 -10.21 -14.12
CA ASN A 330 1.69 -9.39 -14.96
C ASN A 330 3.18 -9.55 -14.63
N LEU A 331 3.54 -9.94 -13.40
CA LEU A 331 4.95 -10.04 -13.02
C LEU A 331 5.40 -11.49 -12.77
N VAL A 332 4.56 -12.33 -12.15
CA VAL A 332 4.96 -13.71 -11.82
C VAL A 332 4.74 -14.65 -13.00
N GLU A 333 3.55 -14.67 -13.59
CA GLU A 333 3.23 -15.52 -14.75
C GLU A 333 4.11 -15.21 -15.97
N THR A 334 4.54 -13.97 -16.09
CA THR A 334 5.45 -13.50 -17.16
C THR A 334 6.93 -13.75 -16.85
N GLY A 335 7.26 -14.19 -15.62
CA GLY A 335 8.63 -14.47 -15.21
C GLY A 335 9.47 -13.22 -14.89
N VAL A 336 8.87 -12.06 -14.69
CA VAL A 336 9.56 -10.81 -14.32
C VAL A 336 10.13 -10.93 -12.90
N ILE A 337 9.32 -11.48 -11.96
CA ILE A 337 9.75 -11.83 -10.60
C ILE A 337 9.25 -13.23 -10.25
N THR A 338 9.79 -13.82 -9.17
CA THR A 338 9.28 -15.10 -8.64
C THR A 338 8.07 -14.87 -7.73
N LEU A 339 7.29 -15.92 -7.49
CA LEU A 339 6.15 -15.84 -6.54
C LEU A 339 6.64 -15.55 -5.12
N GLU A 340 7.78 -16.13 -4.73
CA GLU A 340 8.42 -15.87 -3.43
C GLU A 340 8.73 -14.38 -3.27
N LYS A 341 9.29 -13.75 -4.32
CA LYS A 341 9.58 -12.31 -4.32
C LYS A 341 8.30 -11.49 -4.15
N LEU A 342 7.21 -11.87 -4.82
CA LEU A 342 5.92 -11.20 -4.64
C LEU A 342 5.42 -11.31 -3.19
N ILE A 343 5.56 -12.47 -2.56
CA ILE A 343 5.16 -12.65 -1.15
C ILE A 343 6.08 -11.87 -0.20
N GLU A 344 7.38 -11.78 -0.47
CA GLU A 344 8.27 -10.88 0.28
C GLU A 344 7.76 -9.45 0.26
N LEU A 345 7.39 -8.93 -0.92
CA LEU A 345 6.93 -7.56 -1.13
C LEU A 345 5.56 -7.25 -0.52
N LEU A 346 4.65 -8.23 -0.47
CA LEU A 346 3.28 -8.04 0.01
C LEU A 346 3.08 -8.44 1.48
N ALA A 347 3.92 -9.31 2.04
CA ALA A 347 3.67 -9.84 3.38
C ALA A 347 4.85 -9.67 4.34
N ILE A 348 6.06 -10.00 3.93
CA ILE A 348 7.20 -10.13 4.85
C ILE A 348 7.86 -8.77 5.09
N ASN A 349 8.26 -8.08 4.03
CA ASN A 349 8.99 -6.82 4.14
C ASN A 349 8.16 -5.69 4.79
N PRO A 350 6.86 -5.48 4.44
CA PRO A 350 6.06 -4.46 5.11
C PRO A 350 5.93 -4.73 6.61
N ARG A 351 5.67 -5.98 7.01
CA ARG A 351 5.58 -6.35 8.44
C ARG A 351 6.90 -6.14 9.17
N LYS A 352 8.01 -6.52 8.56
CA LYS A 352 9.35 -6.33 9.13
C LYS A 352 9.68 -4.85 9.31
N ARG A 353 9.41 -4.02 8.30
CA ARG A 353 9.70 -2.58 8.36
C ARG A 353 8.91 -1.86 9.43
N PHE A 354 7.63 -2.18 9.53
CA PHE A 354 6.70 -1.53 10.45
C PHE A 354 6.55 -2.26 11.79
N ASN A 355 7.34 -3.32 12.01
CA ASN A 355 7.27 -4.15 13.21
C ASN A 355 5.86 -4.70 13.50
N ILE A 356 5.15 -5.11 12.45
CA ILE A 356 3.81 -5.68 12.53
C ILE A 356 3.93 -7.21 12.66
N PRO A 357 3.42 -7.82 13.73
CA PRO A 357 3.48 -9.26 13.90
C PRO A 357 2.82 -10.02 12.75
N LEU A 358 3.43 -11.11 12.30
CA LEU A 358 2.79 -12.03 11.35
C LEU A 358 1.72 -12.88 12.04
N GLY A 359 1.95 -13.28 13.28
CA GLY A 359 1.02 -14.12 14.02
C GLY A 359 0.75 -15.46 13.33
N THR A 360 -0.53 -15.85 13.32
CA THR A 360 -1.04 -17.05 12.65
C THR A 360 -1.93 -16.72 11.45
N ASP A 361 -1.86 -15.49 10.97
CA ASP A 361 -2.71 -14.98 9.89
C ASP A 361 -2.29 -15.54 8.54
N TYR A 362 -3.26 -15.94 7.74
CA TYR A 362 -2.99 -16.50 6.43
C TYR A 362 -4.11 -16.25 5.43
N THR A 363 -3.75 -16.39 4.16
CA THR A 363 -4.69 -16.32 3.05
C THR A 363 -4.49 -17.50 2.10
N VAL A 364 -5.56 -17.96 1.48
CA VAL A 364 -5.56 -19.11 0.57
C VAL A 364 -6.01 -18.69 -0.81
N TRP A 365 -5.25 -19.07 -1.82
CA TRP A 365 -5.48 -18.67 -3.19
C TRP A 365 -5.53 -19.85 -4.15
N ASP A 366 -6.47 -19.80 -5.10
CA ASP A 366 -6.48 -20.64 -6.30
C ASP A 366 -5.72 -19.90 -7.41
N LEU A 367 -4.49 -20.31 -7.68
CA LEU A 367 -3.62 -19.62 -8.65
C LEU A 367 -3.98 -19.94 -10.11
N GLU A 368 -4.74 -21.02 -10.36
CA GLU A 368 -5.13 -21.44 -11.71
C GLU A 368 -6.44 -20.78 -12.18
N LYS A 369 -7.17 -20.15 -11.26
CA LYS A 369 -8.46 -19.57 -11.54
C LYS A 369 -8.33 -18.32 -12.43
N ALA A 370 -8.90 -18.38 -13.63
CA ALA A 370 -9.08 -17.21 -14.48
C ALA A 370 -10.29 -16.39 -14.01
N VAL A 371 -10.10 -15.09 -13.87
CA VAL A 371 -11.12 -14.12 -13.41
C VAL A 371 -11.05 -12.88 -14.29
N VAL A 372 -12.15 -12.16 -14.42
CA VAL A 372 -12.19 -10.82 -15.00
C VAL A 372 -12.53 -9.85 -13.89
N ILE A 373 -11.73 -8.81 -13.73
CA ILE A 373 -11.95 -7.77 -12.73
C ILE A 373 -13.23 -7.01 -13.06
N LYS A 374 -14.14 -6.98 -12.09
CA LYS A 374 -15.43 -6.27 -12.16
C LYS A 374 -15.54 -5.38 -10.92
N SER A 375 -15.50 -4.07 -11.11
CA SER A 375 -15.59 -3.14 -9.99
C SER A 375 -16.93 -3.21 -9.24
N GLU A 376 -17.99 -3.64 -9.90
CA GLU A 376 -19.30 -3.88 -9.28
C GLU A 376 -19.24 -4.95 -8.18
N ASP A 377 -18.32 -5.92 -8.28
CA ASP A 377 -18.13 -7.02 -7.31
C ASP A 377 -17.28 -6.59 -6.09
N PHE A 378 -16.68 -5.42 -6.07
CA PHE A 378 -15.83 -4.97 -4.97
C PHE A 378 -16.63 -4.77 -3.68
N ILE A 379 -16.03 -5.11 -2.56
CA ILE A 379 -16.58 -4.86 -1.21
C ILE A 379 -16.37 -3.39 -0.84
N SER A 380 -15.24 -2.80 -1.25
CA SER A 380 -14.98 -1.37 -1.12
C SER A 380 -16.14 -0.54 -1.66
N LYS A 381 -16.46 0.56 -0.99
CA LYS A 381 -17.46 1.52 -1.47
C LYS A 381 -17.00 2.25 -2.73
N GLY A 382 -15.70 2.51 -2.85
CA GLY A 382 -15.09 3.03 -4.07
C GLY A 382 -15.06 1.98 -5.17
N LYS A 383 -15.27 2.42 -6.44
CA LYS A 383 -15.32 1.53 -7.61
C LYS A 383 -14.36 1.95 -8.74
N ALA A 384 -13.66 3.07 -8.58
CA ALA A 384 -12.79 3.58 -9.63
C ALA A 384 -11.46 2.80 -9.67
N THR A 385 -11.27 2.02 -10.72
CA THR A 385 -10.05 1.24 -10.97
C THR A 385 -9.69 1.33 -12.45
N PRO A 386 -8.40 1.47 -12.82
CA PRO A 386 -7.98 1.40 -14.21
C PRO A 386 -8.00 -0.04 -14.78
N PHE A 387 -8.24 -1.04 -13.93
CA PHE A 387 -8.24 -2.46 -14.29
C PHE A 387 -9.62 -3.04 -14.56
N GLU A 388 -10.64 -2.21 -14.78
CA GLU A 388 -12.00 -2.68 -15.11
C GLU A 388 -11.97 -3.56 -16.37
N ASN A 389 -12.66 -4.71 -16.31
CA ASN A 389 -12.69 -5.73 -17.39
C ASN A 389 -11.33 -6.39 -17.72
N THR A 390 -10.29 -6.19 -16.92
CA THR A 390 -8.98 -6.83 -17.14
C THR A 390 -9.05 -8.32 -16.76
N PRO A 391 -8.64 -9.23 -17.67
CA PRO A 391 -8.50 -10.63 -17.35
C PRO A 391 -7.25 -10.85 -16.48
N VAL A 392 -7.43 -11.58 -15.38
CA VAL A 392 -6.36 -11.92 -14.45
C VAL A 392 -6.42 -13.38 -14.05
N LYS A 393 -5.33 -13.90 -13.55
CA LYS A 393 -5.25 -15.19 -12.87
C LYS A 393 -5.22 -15.00 -11.37
N SER A 394 -5.61 -16.05 -10.68
CA SER A 394 -5.73 -16.21 -9.25
C SER A 394 -7.02 -15.64 -8.63
N GLU A 395 -7.44 -16.28 -7.56
CA GLU A 395 -8.61 -15.88 -6.79
C GLU A 395 -8.38 -16.17 -5.31
N CYS A 396 -8.64 -15.18 -4.45
CA CYS A 396 -8.65 -15.39 -3.01
C CYS A 396 -9.85 -16.29 -2.63
N VAL A 397 -9.57 -17.38 -1.94
CA VAL A 397 -10.60 -18.35 -1.50
C VAL A 397 -10.93 -18.17 -0.04
N LEU A 398 -9.93 -17.85 0.78
CA LEU A 398 -10.07 -17.72 2.22
C LEU A 398 -9.03 -16.75 2.77
N THR A 399 -9.44 -15.94 3.75
CA THR A 399 -8.52 -15.16 4.60
C THR A 399 -8.88 -15.39 6.06
N VAL A 400 -7.87 -15.67 6.86
CA VAL A 400 -7.97 -15.89 8.30
C VAL A 400 -7.10 -14.89 9.04
N CYS A 401 -7.70 -14.19 9.99
CA CYS A 401 -7.06 -13.21 10.86
C CYS A 401 -7.40 -13.56 12.32
N ASP A 402 -6.40 -13.67 13.20
CA ASP A 402 -6.54 -14.09 14.60
C ASP A 402 -7.36 -15.38 14.77
N GLY A 403 -7.15 -16.35 13.87
CA GLY A 403 -7.85 -17.63 13.88
C GLY A 403 -9.33 -17.55 13.48
N LYS A 404 -9.81 -16.39 13.02
CA LYS A 404 -11.18 -16.20 12.53
C LYS A 404 -11.19 -16.10 11.01
N VAL A 405 -12.16 -16.75 10.36
CA VAL A 405 -12.41 -16.55 8.93
C VAL A 405 -13.00 -15.15 8.75
N VAL A 406 -12.24 -14.26 8.10
CA VAL A 406 -12.64 -12.86 7.83
C VAL A 406 -13.09 -12.66 6.37
N TYR A 407 -12.70 -13.59 5.49
CA TYR A 407 -13.23 -13.69 4.13
C TYR A 407 -13.29 -15.16 3.70
N GLN A 408 -14.37 -15.54 3.05
CA GLN A 408 -14.53 -16.81 2.35
C GLN A 408 -15.39 -16.58 1.11
N LYS A 409 -14.94 -17.10 -0.04
CA LYS A 409 -15.68 -17.06 -1.29
C LYS A 409 -16.85 -18.02 -1.32
#